data_8d9f0dd20648ee1c62898e1b61777641
#
_entry.id   8d9f0dd20648ee1c62898e1b61777641
#
_cell.length_a   1.000
_cell.length_b   1.000
_cell.length_c   1.000
_cell.angle_alpha   90.00
_cell.angle_beta   90.00
_cell.angle_gamma   90.00
#
_symmetry.space_group_name_H-M   'P 1'
#
loop_
_entity.id
_entity.type
_entity.pdbx_description
1 polymer ?
#
loop_
_entity_poly.entity_id
_entity_poly.type
_entity_poly.pdbx_seq_one_letter_code
_entity_poly.pdbx_strand_id
1 'polypeptide(L)'
;MYKRQVLEKRRTYRDYSDREVSDEILKRVIGTAFKAPTNDHLRQLEFIVVRGRENIVKVIEPLAKNMEAFKKLVHEVDESGDKDKMDMFADALPKQQRMLMQSGLLILPFFRQKQSPLLQPKEQSSLNYFASAWCALENMLLAATAEGLGTVFHIPVADEVEKIKKIVGAPEDYEFTCLLTMGYPAENAFLPKQKEIDIEER
;
A
#
# COMPACT_ATOMS: atom_id res chain seq x y z
N MET A 1 -7.98 -1.70 -22.37
CA MET A 1 -8.78 -2.40 -21.34
C MET A 1 -10.03 -1.59 -21.03
N TYR A 2 -11.21 -2.21 -21.01
CA TYR A 2 -12.45 -1.53 -20.66
C TYR A 2 -12.44 -1.10 -19.19
N LYS A 3 -12.99 0.08 -18.87
CA LYS A 3 -12.93 0.68 -17.51
C LYS A 3 -13.38 -0.26 -16.38
N ARG A 4 -14.46 -1.04 -16.56
CA ARG A 4 -14.95 -2.02 -15.58
C ARG A 4 -13.96 -3.17 -15.31
N GLN A 5 -13.29 -3.65 -16.35
CA GLN A 5 -12.32 -4.75 -16.22
C GLN A 5 -11.13 -4.42 -15.33
N VAL A 6 -10.76 -3.14 -15.22
CA VAL A 6 -9.68 -2.73 -14.31
C VAL A 6 -10.11 -2.88 -12.85
N LEU A 7 -11.33 -2.49 -12.52
CA LEU A 7 -11.90 -2.65 -11.18
C LEU A 7 -12.00 -4.13 -10.78
N GLU A 8 -12.49 -4.97 -11.70
CA GLU A 8 -12.65 -6.42 -11.48
C GLU A 8 -11.30 -7.14 -11.35
N LYS A 9 -10.29 -6.72 -12.12
CA LYS A 9 -8.97 -7.35 -12.17
C LYS A 9 -8.02 -6.85 -11.10
N ARG A 10 -8.28 -5.71 -10.46
CA ARG A 10 -7.42 -5.21 -9.40
C ARG A 10 -7.43 -6.22 -8.23
N ARG A 11 -6.28 -6.78 -7.95
CA ARG A 11 -6.05 -7.72 -6.86
C ARG A 11 -4.79 -7.35 -6.10
N THR A 12 -4.66 -7.84 -4.89
CA THR A 12 -3.44 -7.75 -4.10
C THR A 12 -2.48 -8.85 -4.51
N TYR A 13 -1.36 -8.47 -5.14
CA TYR A 13 -0.30 -9.40 -5.56
C TYR A 13 0.87 -9.33 -4.59
N ARG A 14 1.33 -10.51 -4.13
CA ARG A 14 2.46 -10.64 -3.20
C ARG A 14 3.64 -11.39 -3.78
N ASP A 15 3.50 -11.91 -4.99
CA ASP A 15 4.53 -12.60 -5.73
C ASP A 15 4.77 -11.87 -7.07
N TYR A 16 6.00 -11.46 -7.29
CA TYR A 16 6.42 -10.67 -8.45
C TYR A 16 7.45 -11.44 -9.28
N SER A 17 7.47 -11.17 -10.57
CA SER A 17 8.54 -11.59 -11.47
C SER A 17 9.73 -10.63 -11.36
N ASP A 18 10.86 -11.02 -11.93
CA ASP A 18 12.08 -10.18 -11.97
C ASP A 18 12.01 -9.06 -13.02
N ARG A 19 10.89 -8.95 -13.75
CA ARG A 19 10.72 -7.92 -14.77
C ARG A 19 10.61 -6.54 -14.14
N GLU A 20 11.49 -5.63 -14.55
CA GLU A 20 11.51 -4.27 -14.04
C GLU A 20 10.35 -3.42 -14.58
N VAL A 21 9.84 -2.53 -13.72
CA VAL A 21 8.87 -1.50 -14.09
C VAL A 21 9.62 -0.29 -14.61
N SER A 22 9.37 0.10 -15.88
CA SER A 22 10.04 1.26 -16.49
C SER A 22 9.61 2.57 -15.85
N ASP A 23 10.48 3.58 -15.96
CA ASP A 23 10.20 4.92 -15.44
C ASP A 23 8.99 5.59 -16.11
N GLU A 24 8.75 5.30 -17.39
CA GLU A 24 7.59 5.81 -18.12
C GLU A 24 6.29 5.25 -17.56
N ILE A 25 6.24 3.95 -17.26
CA ILE A 25 5.07 3.32 -16.62
C ILE A 25 4.88 3.89 -15.22
N LEU A 26 5.95 3.96 -14.43
CA LEU A 26 5.90 4.50 -13.07
C LEU A 26 5.37 5.94 -13.06
N LYS A 27 5.89 6.81 -13.93
CA LYS A 27 5.42 8.20 -14.06
C LYS A 27 3.95 8.28 -14.44
N ARG A 28 3.46 7.41 -15.37
CA ARG A 28 2.03 7.37 -15.71
C ARG A 28 1.18 6.97 -14.51
N VAL A 29 1.59 5.92 -13.78
CA VAL A 29 0.86 5.44 -12.61
C VAL A 29 0.81 6.50 -11.51
N ILE A 30 1.96 7.07 -11.11
CA ILE A 30 2.00 8.14 -10.10
C ILE A 30 1.22 9.37 -10.57
N GLY A 31 1.28 9.72 -11.86
CA GLY A 31 0.52 10.83 -12.43
C GLY A 31 -0.99 10.73 -12.23
N THR A 32 -1.54 9.50 -12.08
CA THR A 32 -2.98 9.31 -11.80
C THR A 32 -3.36 9.67 -10.37
N ALA A 33 -2.44 9.62 -9.42
CA ALA A 33 -2.67 10.06 -8.06
C ALA A 33 -3.18 11.50 -8.01
N PHE A 34 -2.58 12.38 -8.82
CA PHE A 34 -2.96 13.80 -8.89
C PHE A 34 -4.27 14.09 -9.62
N LYS A 35 -4.95 13.03 -10.12
CA LYS A 35 -6.31 13.12 -10.68
C LYS A 35 -7.38 12.84 -9.64
N ALA A 36 -7.02 12.33 -8.47
CA ALA A 36 -7.95 12.09 -7.39
C ALA A 36 -8.51 13.40 -6.82
N PRO A 37 -9.72 13.38 -6.24
CA PRO A 37 -10.18 14.50 -5.43
C PRO A 37 -9.27 14.68 -4.22
N THR A 38 -8.94 15.91 -3.89
CA THR A 38 -8.13 16.24 -2.72
C THR A 38 -8.80 17.33 -1.91
N ASN A 39 -8.53 17.33 -0.60
CA ASN A 39 -9.02 18.38 0.28
C ASN A 39 -8.61 19.75 -0.26
N ASP A 40 -9.58 20.67 -0.36
CA ASP A 40 -9.42 22.06 -0.85
C ASP A 40 -8.69 22.18 -2.21
N HIS A 41 -8.67 21.11 -3.01
CA HIS A 41 -7.96 21.00 -4.29
C HIS A 41 -6.45 21.26 -4.21
N LEU A 42 -5.85 21.15 -3.04
CA LEU A 42 -4.45 21.54 -2.79
C LEU A 42 -3.45 20.52 -3.36
N ARG A 43 -3.85 19.29 -3.62
CA ARG A 43 -2.98 18.21 -4.18
C ARG A 43 -1.65 18.08 -3.42
N GLN A 44 -1.68 18.22 -2.11
CA GLN A 44 -0.52 18.16 -1.23
C GLN A 44 -0.11 16.69 -0.98
N LEU A 45 0.31 16.04 -2.05
CA LEU A 45 0.78 14.66 -2.07
C LEU A 45 2.23 14.65 -2.54
N GLU A 46 3.03 13.80 -1.93
CA GLU A 46 4.41 13.54 -2.31
C GLU A 46 4.66 12.04 -2.34
N PHE A 47 5.52 11.59 -3.25
CA PHE A 47 5.85 10.18 -3.41
C PHE A 47 7.35 10.01 -3.41
N ILE A 48 7.88 9.33 -2.40
CA ILE A 48 9.29 8.92 -2.40
C ILE A 48 9.36 7.55 -3.06
N VAL A 49 10.16 7.45 -4.11
CA VAL A 49 10.37 6.20 -4.86
C VAL A 49 11.72 5.62 -4.50
N VAL A 50 11.73 4.39 -4.01
CA VAL A 50 12.93 3.64 -3.65
C VAL A 50 13.10 2.49 -4.63
N ARG A 51 14.23 2.46 -5.33
CA ARG A 51 14.59 1.40 -6.26
C ARG A 51 15.81 0.63 -5.77
N GLY A 52 15.83 -0.62 -6.15
CA GLY A 52 16.92 -1.53 -5.86
C GLY A 52 16.83 -2.16 -4.48
N ARG A 53 17.14 -3.45 -4.44
CA ARG A 53 16.98 -4.29 -3.25
C ARG A 53 17.71 -3.74 -2.02
N GLU A 54 18.94 -3.26 -2.19
CA GLU A 54 19.75 -2.75 -1.07
C GLU A 54 19.12 -1.53 -0.41
N ASN A 55 18.56 -0.62 -1.20
CA ASN A 55 17.89 0.57 -0.67
C ASN A 55 16.56 0.21 0.01
N ILE A 56 15.80 -0.70 -0.60
CA ILE A 56 14.54 -1.19 -0.02
C ILE A 56 14.80 -1.85 1.34
N VAL A 57 15.82 -2.71 1.44
CA VAL A 57 16.19 -3.36 2.72
C VAL A 57 16.44 -2.34 3.82
N LYS A 58 17.12 -1.23 3.53
CA LYS A 58 17.35 -0.16 4.52
C LYS A 58 16.04 0.48 4.98
N VAL A 59 15.11 0.73 4.06
CA VAL A 59 13.81 1.36 4.38
C VAL A 59 12.92 0.45 5.20
N ILE A 60 12.92 -0.86 4.94
CA ILE A 60 12.07 -1.82 5.64
C ILE A 60 12.71 -2.44 6.89
N GLU A 61 13.96 -2.06 7.22
CA GLU A 61 14.66 -2.55 8.41
C GLU A 61 13.83 -2.43 9.70
N PRO A 62 13.11 -1.32 9.95
CA PRO A 62 12.29 -1.20 11.14
C PRO A 62 11.19 -2.27 11.28
N LEU A 63 10.65 -2.77 10.16
CA LEU A 63 9.60 -3.78 10.14
C LEU A 63 10.07 -5.14 10.70
N ALA A 64 11.35 -5.46 10.55
CA ALA A 64 11.92 -6.72 11.01
C ALA A 64 11.88 -6.90 12.53
N LYS A 65 11.70 -5.82 13.28
CA LYS A 65 11.74 -5.81 14.74
C LYS A 65 10.39 -6.07 15.41
N ASN A 66 9.29 -6.10 14.64
CA ASN A 66 7.93 -6.21 15.17
C ASN A 66 7.27 -7.59 14.99
N MET A 67 8.07 -8.66 14.97
CA MET A 67 7.55 -10.03 14.80
C MET A 67 6.55 -10.46 15.89
N GLU A 68 6.62 -9.89 17.10
CA GLU A 68 5.68 -10.22 18.18
C GLU A 68 4.27 -9.66 17.92
N ALA A 69 4.15 -8.45 17.38
CA ALA A 69 2.87 -7.91 16.95
C ALA A 69 2.20 -8.78 15.87
N PHE A 70 3.02 -9.38 15.02
CA PHE A 70 2.61 -10.33 14.00
C PHE A 70 2.01 -11.62 14.59
N LYS A 71 2.70 -12.23 15.55
CA LYS A 71 2.21 -13.44 16.22
C LYS A 71 0.87 -13.20 16.91
N LYS A 72 0.71 -12.03 17.54
CA LYS A 72 -0.55 -11.63 18.16
C LYS A 72 -1.67 -11.51 17.12
N LEU A 73 -1.40 -10.89 15.97
CA LEU A 73 -2.39 -10.76 14.90
C LEU A 73 -2.81 -12.14 14.33
N VAL A 74 -1.87 -13.06 14.16
CA VAL A 74 -2.18 -14.44 13.73
C VAL A 74 -3.13 -15.10 14.70
N HIS A 75 -2.86 -15.02 15.99
CA HIS A 75 -3.71 -15.60 17.03
C HIS A 75 -5.13 -15.00 17.01
N GLU A 76 -5.25 -13.67 16.92
CA GLU A 76 -6.58 -13.00 16.82
C GLU A 76 -7.36 -13.41 15.56
N VAL A 77 -6.66 -13.69 14.45
CA VAL A 77 -7.28 -14.17 13.20
C VAL A 77 -7.76 -15.59 13.36
N ASP A 78 -6.94 -16.48 13.95
CA ASP A 78 -7.30 -17.87 14.19
C ASP A 78 -8.51 -17.99 15.13
N GLU A 79 -8.58 -17.17 16.16
CA GLU A 79 -9.73 -17.11 17.06
C GLU A 79 -11.02 -16.59 16.42
N SER A 80 -10.92 -15.84 15.32
CA SER A 80 -12.09 -15.27 14.62
C SER A 80 -12.98 -16.34 13.95
N GLY A 81 -12.42 -17.52 13.63
CA GLY A 81 -13.10 -18.59 12.89
C GLY A 81 -13.45 -18.23 11.42
N ASP A 82 -13.04 -17.07 10.92
CA ASP A 82 -13.28 -16.63 9.54
C ASP A 82 -12.24 -17.27 8.60
N LYS A 83 -12.65 -18.32 7.90
CA LYS A 83 -11.77 -19.10 7.03
C LYS A 83 -11.16 -18.26 5.89
N ASP A 84 -11.92 -17.37 5.28
CA ASP A 84 -11.42 -16.52 4.17
C ASP A 84 -10.34 -15.56 4.70
N LYS A 85 -10.52 -15.05 5.90
CA LYS A 85 -9.55 -14.22 6.59
C LYS A 85 -8.28 -15.00 6.95
N MET A 86 -8.45 -16.21 7.50
CA MET A 86 -7.33 -17.11 7.82
C MET A 86 -6.51 -17.46 6.58
N ASP A 87 -7.14 -17.85 5.48
CA ASP A 87 -6.46 -18.19 4.23
C ASP A 87 -5.69 -16.98 3.66
N MET A 88 -6.28 -15.79 3.73
CA MET A 88 -5.62 -14.56 3.28
C MET A 88 -4.37 -14.23 4.14
N PHE A 89 -4.46 -14.37 5.45
CA PHE A 89 -3.33 -14.11 6.35
C PHE A 89 -2.27 -15.20 6.25
N ALA A 90 -2.64 -16.46 6.06
CA ALA A 90 -1.70 -17.55 5.83
C ALA A 90 -0.84 -17.32 4.59
N ASP A 91 -1.39 -16.71 3.53
CA ASP A 91 -0.61 -16.27 2.37
C ASP A 91 0.21 -15.00 2.67
N ALA A 92 -0.39 -14.01 3.32
CA ALA A 92 0.21 -12.68 3.47
C ALA A 92 1.43 -12.66 4.41
N LEU A 93 1.32 -13.34 5.56
CA LEU A 93 2.31 -13.23 6.64
C LEU A 93 3.71 -13.74 6.26
N PRO A 94 3.87 -14.94 5.67
CA PRO A 94 5.20 -15.42 5.26
C PRO A 94 5.84 -14.57 4.15
N LYS A 95 5.02 -13.84 3.40
CA LYS A 95 5.47 -13.05 2.24
C LYS A 95 5.79 -11.60 2.58
N GLN A 96 5.46 -11.11 3.77
CA GLN A 96 5.40 -9.70 4.08
C GLN A 96 6.68 -8.92 3.76
N GLN A 97 7.84 -9.40 4.19
CA GLN A 97 9.11 -8.74 3.85
C GLN A 97 9.54 -9.06 2.42
N ARG A 98 9.33 -10.31 2.00
CA ARG A 98 9.69 -10.77 0.66
C ARG A 98 8.99 -9.96 -0.42
N MET A 99 7.68 -9.72 -0.30
CA MET A 99 6.91 -8.95 -1.29
C MET A 99 7.42 -7.51 -1.44
N LEU A 100 7.85 -6.87 -0.34
CA LEU A 100 8.42 -5.52 -0.38
C LEU A 100 9.75 -5.46 -1.13
N MET A 101 10.57 -6.51 -1.02
CA MET A 101 11.88 -6.58 -1.68
C MET A 101 11.82 -7.09 -3.12
N GLN A 102 10.90 -8.03 -3.40
CA GLN A 102 10.88 -8.77 -4.67
C GLN A 102 10.44 -7.91 -5.85
N SER A 103 9.59 -6.92 -5.63
CA SER A 103 9.16 -6.00 -6.69
C SER A 103 10.27 -5.11 -7.23
N GLY A 104 11.38 -4.95 -6.49
CA GLY A 104 12.46 -4.01 -6.81
C GLY A 104 12.06 -2.54 -6.81
N LEU A 105 10.82 -2.25 -6.47
CA LEU A 105 10.21 -0.91 -6.48
C LEU A 105 9.31 -0.71 -5.26
N LEU A 106 9.66 0.27 -4.44
CA LEU A 106 8.89 0.67 -3.27
C LEU A 106 8.52 2.14 -3.39
N ILE A 107 7.26 2.45 -3.17
CA ILE A 107 6.73 3.81 -3.21
C ILE A 107 6.17 4.14 -1.83
N LEU A 108 6.58 5.27 -1.30
CA LEU A 108 6.11 5.80 -0.04
C LEU A 108 5.24 7.03 -0.30
N PRO A 109 3.92 6.91 -0.20
CA PRO A 109 3.01 8.03 -0.36
C PRO A 109 2.95 8.87 0.92
N PHE A 110 3.14 10.17 0.77
CA PHE A 110 3.03 11.15 1.83
C PHE A 110 1.93 12.16 1.50
N PHE A 111 1.33 12.71 2.53
CA PHE A 111 0.42 13.84 2.42
C PHE A 111 0.80 14.90 3.44
N ARG A 112 0.64 16.16 3.04
CA ARG A 112 0.98 17.28 3.91
C ARG A 112 -0.07 17.45 4.99
N GLN A 113 0.36 17.45 6.24
CA GLN A 113 -0.50 17.73 7.38
C GLN A 113 0.34 18.20 8.56
N LYS A 114 0.00 19.35 9.11
CA LYS A 114 0.71 19.94 10.27
C LYS A 114 0.62 19.09 11.53
N GLN A 115 -0.39 18.24 11.63
CA GLN A 115 -0.64 17.39 12.79
C GLN A 115 -1.22 16.06 12.32
N SER A 116 -0.65 14.95 12.81
CA SER A 116 -1.13 13.62 12.42
C SER A 116 -2.60 13.43 12.83
N PRO A 117 -3.49 13.08 11.89
CA PRO A 117 -4.89 12.78 12.20
C PRO A 117 -5.04 11.54 13.08
N LEU A 118 -4.04 10.67 13.10
CA LEU A 118 -4.05 9.45 13.91
C LEU A 118 -3.78 9.75 15.37
N LEU A 119 -3.01 10.79 15.68
CA LEU A 119 -2.69 11.19 17.03
C LEU A 119 -3.75 12.11 17.65
N GLN A 120 -4.40 12.93 16.84
CA GLN A 120 -5.40 13.88 17.30
C GLN A 120 -6.57 14.05 16.31
N PRO A 121 -7.38 13.02 16.07
CA PRO A 121 -8.62 13.16 15.31
C PRO A 121 -9.63 13.93 16.17
N LYS A 122 -9.80 15.22 15.92
CA LYS A 122 -10.75 16.06 16.67
C LYS A 122 -12.16 15.99 16.10
N GLU A 123 -12.24 15.87 14.80
CA GLU A 123 -13.49 15.86 14.04
C GLU A 123 -13.28 15.16 12.70
N GLN A 124 -14.35 14.82 12.01
CA GLN A 124 -14.28 14.08 10.75
C GLN A 124 -13.48 14.85 9.68
N SER A 125 -13.57 16.17 9.63
CA SER A 125 -12.82 17.01 8.69
C SER A 125 -11.30 16.95 8.88
N SER A 126 -10.82 16.62 10.08
CA SER A 126 -9.38 16.42 10.34
C SER A 126 -8.80 15.22 9.60
N LEU A 127 -9.64 14.31 9.08
CA LEU A 127 -9.23 13.16 8.29
C LEU A 127 -9.18 13.41 6.78
N ASN A 128 -9.57 14.61 6.30
CA ASN A 128 -9.72 14.89 4.87
C ASN A 128 -8.42 14.73 4.08
N TYR A 129 -7.28 15.12 4.64
CA TYR A 129 -5.97 14.93 3.96
C TYR A 129 -5.61 13.46 3.85
N PHE A 130 -5.84 12.71 4.91
CA PHE A 130 -5.64 11.26 4.92
C PHE A 130 -6.55 10.56 3.90
N ALA A 131 -7.84 10.93 3.85
CA ALA A 131 -8.80 10.43 2.86
C ALA A 131 -8.35 10.75 1.43
N SER A 132 -7.85 11.97 1.19
CA SER A 132 -7.32 12.39 -0.12
C SER A 132 -6.16 11.51 -0.57
N ALA A 133 -5.26 11.15 0.35
CA ALA A 133 -4.14 10.26 0.05
C ALA A 133 -4.62 8.87 -0.36
N TRP A 134 -5.63 8.31 0.31
CA TRP A 134 -6.19 7.01 -0.04
C TRP A 134 -6.96 7.02 -1.37
N CYS A 135 -7.68 8.10 -1.69
CA CYS A 135 -8.28 8.28 -3.02
C CYS A 135 -7.21 8.31 -4.12
N ALA A 136 -6.09 8.98 -3.87
CA ALA A 136 -4.97 9.02 -4.79
C ALA A 136 -4.30 7.65 -4.96
N LEU A 137 -4.14 6.91 -3.88
CA LEU A 137 -3.62 5.54 -3.90
C LEU A 137 -4.50 4.61 -4.72
N GLU A 138 -5.83 4.64 -4.55
CA GLU A 138 -6.73 3.80 -5.37
C GLU A 138 -6.59 4.10 -6.86
N ASN A 139 -6.47 5.36 -7.27
CA ASN A 139 -6.18 5.70 -8.66
C ASN A 139 -4.87 5.06 -9.16
N MET A 140 -3.83 5.04 -8.32
CA MET A 140 -2.57 4.37 -8.67
C MET A 140 -2.73 2.85 -8.78
N LEU A 141 -3.48 2.20 -7.89
CA LEU A 141 -3.74 0.76 -7.94
C LEU A 141 -4.47 0.37 -9.23
N LEU A 142 -5.49 1.14 -9.61
CA LEU A 142 -6.23 0.93 -10.85
C LEU A 142 -5.35 1.17 -12.09
N ALA A 143 -4.56 2.25 -12.08
CA ALA A 143 -3.63 2.54 -13.17
C ALA A 143 -2.55 1.46 -13.32
N ALA A 144 -1.98 0.99 -12.22
CA ALA A 144 -1.03 -0.13 -12.23
C ALA A 144 -1.66 -1.40 -12.82
N THR A 145 -2.91 -1.71 -12.42
CA THR A 145 -3.65 -2.84 -13.00
C THR A 145 -3.87 -2.69 -14.50
N ALA A 146 -4.17 -1.47 -14.99
CA ALA A 146 -4.31 -1.19 -16.42
C ALA A 146 -3.00 -1.37 -17.21
N GLU A 147 -1.85 -1.16 -16.58
CA GLU A 147 -0.51 -1.42 -17.13
C GLU A 147 -0.06 -2.88 -16.97
N GLY A 148 -0.92 -3.76 -16.42
CA GLY A 148 -0.60 -5.18 -16.19
C GLY A 148 0.27 -5.42 -14.95
N LEU A 149 0.36 -4.45 -14.05
CA LEU A 149 1.10 -4.57 -12.80
C LEU A 149 0.21 -5.07 -11.68
N GLY A 150 0.79 -5.87 -10.80
CA GLY A 150 0.25 -6.20 -9.49
C GLY A 150 0.73 -5.20 -8.43
N THR A 151 -0.06 -5.02 -7.40
CA THR A 151 0.24 -4.10 -6.30
C THR A 151 -0.09 -4.72 -4.96
N VAL A 152 0.66 -4.34 -3.94
CA VAL A 152 0.33 -4.57 -2.54
C VAL A 152 0.88 -3.43 -1.70
N PHE A 153 0.21 -3.12 -0.61
CA PHE A 153 0.76 -2.21 0.39
C PHE A 153 0.85 -2.87 1.77
N HIS A 154 1.83 -2.40 2.53
CA HIS A 154 2.01 -2.70 3.94
C HIS A 154 1.80 -1.41 4.74
N ILE A 155 0.95 -1.48 5.75
CA ILE A 155 0.71 -0.36 6.66
C ILE A 155 1.62 -0.55 7.87
N PRO A 156 2.57 0.37 8.10
CA PRO A 156 3.46 0.28 9.25
C PRO A 156 2.70 0.49 10.56
N VAL A 157 3.21 -0.07 11.64
CA VAL A 157 2.63 0.02 12.97
C VAL A 157 3.56 0.74 13.95
N ALA A 158 2.99 1.28 15.02
CA ALA A 158 3.72 1.90 16.12
C ALA A 158 4.79 2.93 15.67
N ASP A 159 6.03 2.75 16.13
CA ASP A 159 7.16 3.63 15.86
C ASP A 159 7.85 3.41 14.50
N GLU A 160 7.40 2.43 13.72
CA GLU A 160 7.96 2.16 12.38
C GLU A 160 7.83 3.37 11.45
N VAL A 161 6.69 4.08 11.52
CA VAL A 161 6.42 5.27 10.69
C VAL A 161 7.53 6.30 10.88
N GLU A 162 7.82 6.69 12.13
CA GLU A 162 8.82 7.71 12.42
C GLU A 162 10.24 7.27 12.05
N LYS A 163 10.56 5.98 12.21
CA LYS A 163 11.84 5.43 11.79
C LYS A 163 12.00 5.46 10.28
N ILE A 164 10.96 5.05 9.53
CA ILE A 164 10.95 5.08 8.07
C ILE A 164 11.06 6.51 7.55
N LYS A 165 10.29 7.46 8.09
CA LYS A 165 10.38 8.90 7.74
C LYS A 165 11.81 9.41 7.85
N LYS A 166 12.51 9.08 8.94
CA LYS A 166 13.92 9.46 9.14
C LYS A 166 14.86 8.84 8.10
N ILE A 167 14.67 7.54 7.79
CA ILE A 167 15.52 6.82 6.82
C ILE A 167 15.41 7.43 5.43
N VAL A 168 14.18 7.81 5.01
CA VAL A 168 13.95 8.36 3.67
C VAL A 168 14.08 9.88 3.59
N GLY A 169 14.36 10.56 4.71
CA GLY A 169 14.48 12.02 4.76
C GLY A 169 13.17 12.74 4.44
N ALA A 170 12.06 12.22 4.92
CA ALA A 170 10.74 12.80 4.67
C ALA A 170 10.61 14.20 5.30
N PRO A 171 9.87 15.14 4.66
CA PRO A 171 9.59 16.45 5.24
C PRO A 171 8.82 16.32 6.57
N GLU A 172 9.12 17.22 7.52
CA GLU A 172 8.53 17.17 8.87
C GLU A 172 7.00 17.35 8.88
N ASP A 173 6.46 18.18 7.97
CA ASP A 173 5.03 18.48 7.87
C ASP A 173 4.27 17.51 6.95
N TYR A 174 4.89 16.37 6.58
CA TYR A 174 4.27 15.31 5.80
C TYR A 174 4.07 14.04 6.63
N GLU A 175 2.87 13.49 6.49
CA GLU A 175 2.50 12.22 7.09
C GLU A 175 2.61 11.09 6.06
N PHE A 176 2.94 9.93 6.55
CA PHE A 176 3.16 8.72 5.75
C PHE A 176 1.93 7.81 5.78
N THR A 177 1.52 7.25 4.64
CA THR A 177 0.33 6.38 4.55
C THR A 177 0.67 4.91 4.63
N CYS A 178 1.56 4.44 3.76
CA CYS A 178 1.88 3.02 3.62
C CYS A 178 3.17 2.82 2.81
N LEU A 179 3.67 1.59 2.82
CA LEU A 179 4.68 1.10 1.89
C LEU A 179 3.95 0.42 0.72
N LEU A 180 3.91 1.05 -0.44
CA LEU A 180 3.29 0.50 -1.65
C LEU A 180 4.35 -0.13 -2.54
N THR A 181 4.19 -1.40 -2.90
CA THR A 181 4.98 -2.03 -3.95
C THR A 181 4.16 -2.24 -5.21
N MET A 182 4.82 -2.22 -6.36
CA MET A 182 4.24 -2.63 -7.62
C MET A 182 5.28 -3.32 -8.50
N GLY A 183 4.82 -4.27 -9.29
CA GLY A 183 5.67 -5.05 -10.19
C GLY A 183 4.82 -5.93 -11.08
N TYR A 184 5.45 -6.59 -12.04
CA TYR A 184 4.75 -7.60 -12.84
C TYR A 184 4.49 -8.84 -11.99
N PRO A 185 3.25 -9.35 -11.93
CA PRO A 185 2.95 -10.57 -11.20
C PRO A 185 3.80 -11.76 -11.69
N ALA A 186 4.19 -12.64 -10.78
CA ALA A 186 4.75 -13.92 -11.15
C ALA A 186 3.67 -14.80 -11.80
N GLU A 187 4.05 -15.71 -12.72
CA GLU A 187 3.11 -16.60 -13.41
C GLU A 187 2.29 -17.46 -12.46
N ASN A 188 2.91 -17.86 -11.35
CA ASN A 188 2.30 -18.70 -10.32
C ASN A 188 1.87 -17.91 -9.08
N ALA A 189 1.63 -16.59 -9.22
CA ALA A 189 1.18 -15.77 -8.11
C ALA A 189 -0.15 -16.30 -7.54
N PHE A 190 -0.15 -16.59 -6.24
CA PHE A 190 -1.36 -17.01 -5.55
C PHE A 190 -2.27 -15.80 -5.28
N LEU A 191 -3.54 -15.95 -5.61
CA LEU A 191 -4.56 -14.94 -5.34
C LEU A 191 -5.66 -15.56 -4.47
N PRO A 192 -5.76 -15.20 -3.19
CA PRO A 192 -6.84 -15.66 -2.32
C PRO A 192 -8.22 -15.33 -2.93
N LYS A 193 -9.20 -16.21 -2.72
CA LYS A 193 -10.57 -15.97 -3.16
C LYS A 193 -11.11 -14.67 -2.52
N GLN A 194 -11.75 -13.83 -3.32
CA GLN A 194 -12.46 -12.68 -2.79
C GLN A 194 -13.82 -13.13 -2.25
N LYS A 195 -14.20 -12.58 -1.10
CA LYS A 195 -15.53 -12.78 -0.54
C LYS A 195 -16.57 -12.10 -1.43
N GLU A 196 -17.59 -12.84 -1.81
CA GLU A 196 -18.76 -12.28 -2.50
C GLU A 196 -19.60 -11.52 -1.49
N ILE A 197 -20.08 -10.35 -1.87
CA ILE A 197 -20.95 -9.52 -1.06
C ILE A 197 -22.25 -9.33 -1.80
N ASP A 198 -23.34 -9.79 -1.21
CA ASP A 198 -24.67 -9.49 -1.71
C ASP A 198 -25.01 -8.03 -1.37
N ILE A 199 -25.33 -7.26 -2.41
CA ILE A 199 -25.78 -5.89 -2.25
C ILE A 199 -27.31 -5.93 -2.14
N GLU A 200 -27.79 -5.77 -0.92
CA GLU A 200 -29.23 -5.58 -0.67
C GLU A 200 -29.59 -4.10 -0.82
N GLU A 201 -30.61 -3.81 -1.57
CA GLU A 201 -31.23 -2.48 -1.57
C GLU A 201 -31.96 -2.26 -0.25
N ARG A 202 -31.66 -1.16 0.43
CA ARG A 202 -32.30 -0.75 1.69
C ARG A 202 -33.10 0.52 1.52
#